data_f5e804757023172d6991007bdc36c1ac
#
_entry.id   f5e804757023172d6991007bdc36c1ac
#
_cell.length_a   1.000
_cell.length_b   1.000
_cell.length_c   1.000
_cell.angle_alpha   90.00
_cell.angle_beta   90.00
_cell.angle_gamma   90.00
#
_symmetry.space_group_name_H-M   'P 1'
#
loop_
_entity.id
_entity.type
_entity.pdbx_description
1 polymer ?
#
loop_
_entity_poly.entity_id
_entity_poly.type
_entity_poly.pdbx_seq_one_letter_code
_entity_poly.pdbx_strand_id
1 'polypeptide(L)'
;LDNVIKKVRITKQLSILGGEPLYRKNFKELFISALRVLQKNNFNLKLLVLYTNGLLLNKNLYIRSLLNDYKFRLNITFHPTKNSKLYITLKRNLFNTFKKWKSLKQVTIYDPYRWQKTYLEKDGKIYPHLSTDIEASYKHCVCPNVQVLDGKLYKCAPIAYLPFALKKTKQLNASYWKPYLNYTPANLDNDDELDVFFSKHKKAEEICSMCPSSPKFFEKYDRRID
;
A
#
# COMPACT_ATOMS: atom_id res chain seq x y z
N LEU A 1 3.17 -1.31 -16.74
CA LEU A 1 2.81 0.03 -16.24
C LEU A 1 2.13 0.88 -17.33
N ASP A 2 2.61 0.84 -18.58
CA ASP A 2 2.03 1.59 -19.69
C ASP A 2 0.55 1.21 -19.90
N ASN A 3 0.24 -0.09 -19.93
CA ASN A 3 -1.13 -0.60 -19.99
C ASN A 3 -1.98 -0.13 -18.80
N VAL A 4 -1.42 -0.15 -17.58
CA VAL A 4 -2.12 0.33 -16.39
C VAL A 4 -2.50 1.81 -16.54
N ILE A 5 -1.55 2.64 -16.98
CA ILE A 5 -1.77 4.09 -17.12
C ILE A 5 -2.84 4.38 -18.17
N LYS A 6 -2.79 3.68 -19.31
CA LYS A 6 -3.74 3.89 -20.41
C LYS A 6 -5.15 3.41 -20.08
N LYS A 7 -5.28 2.25 -19.41
CA LYS A 7 -6.56 1.59 -19.16
C LYS A 7 -7.24 2.02 -17.86
N VAL A 8 -6.50 2.24 -16.79
CA VAL A 8 -7.08 2.50 -15.45
C VAL A 8 -7.53 3.95 -15.25
N ARG A 9 -7.30 4.86 -16.21
CA ARG A 9 -7.68 6.29 -16.10
C ARG A 9 -7.40 6.86 -14.72
N ILE A 10 -6.14 6.80 -14.29
CA ILE A 10 -5.73 7.23 -12.95
C ILE A 10 -6.08 8.71 -12.78
N THR A 11 -7.05 9.02 -11.92
CA THR A 11 -7.59 10.38 -11.79
C THR A 11 -7.02 11.15 -10.62
N LYS A 12 -6.50 10.45 -9.60
CA LYS A 12 -6.05 11.10 -8.36
C LYS A 12 -4.62 10.80 -8.00
N GLN A 13 -4.23 9.53 -7.89
CA GLN A 13 -2.92 9.14 -7.39
C GLN A 13 -2.52 7.76 -7.87
N LEU A 14 -1.27 7.62 -8.30
CA LEU A 14 -0.59 6.34 -8.43
C LEU A 14 0.39 6.19 -7.28
N SER A 15 0.25 5.14 -6.49
CA SER A 15 1.12 4.87 -5.35
C SER A 15 2.01 3.67 -5.64
N ILE A 16 3.31 3.84 -5.45
CA ILE A 16 4.28 2.75 -5.42
C ILE A 16 4.53 2.42 -3.96
N LEU A 17 4.08 1.23 -3.58
CA LEU A 17 4.20 0.70 -2.23
C LEU A 17 4.35 -0.84 -2.33
N GLY A 18 4.44 -1.49 -1.23
CA GLY A 18 4.63 -2.93 -1.12
C GLY A 18 5.45 -3.13 0.13
N GLY A 19 5.90 -4.26 0.59
CA GLY A 19 6.72 -4.34 1.81
C GLY A 19 7.62 -3.09 2.00
N GLU A 20 8.88 -3.14 1.57
CA GLU A 20 9.72 -1.94 1.43
C GLU A 20 10.26 -1.87 -0.01
N PRO A 21 9.80 -0.91 -0.83
CA PRO A 21 10.21 -0.82 -2.23
C PRO A 21 11.72 -0.71 -2.41
N LEU A 22 12.38 0.04 -1.53
CA LEU A 22 13.82 0.29 -1.61
C LEU A 22 14.68 -0.94 -1.28
N TYR A 23 14.07 -2.02 -0.78
CA TYR A 23 14.76 -3.29 -0.54
C TYR A 23 14.99 -4.08 -1.83
N ARG A 24 14.21 -3.80 -2.87
CA ARG A 24 14.33 -4.50 -4.16
C ARG A 24 15.59 -4.07 -4.90
N LYS A 25 16.46 -5.01 -5.27
CA LYS A 25 17.78 -4.75 -5.89
C LYS A 25 17.70 -3.88 -7.16
N ASN A 26 16.72 -4.14 -8.02
CA ASN A 26 16.51 -3.41 -9.27
C ASN A 26 15.43 -2.30 -9.15
N PHE A 27 15.17 -1.79 -7.93
CA PHE A 27 14.14 -0.78 -7.73
C PHE A 27 14.46 0.52 -8.47
N LYS A 28 15.73 0.93 -8.50
CA LYS A 28 16.15 2.16 -9.19
C LYS A 28 15.75 2.16 -10.66
N GLU A 29 16.09 1.10 -11.37
CA GLU A 29 15.81 0.93 -12.80
C GLU A 29 14.31 0.89 -13.07
N LEU A 30 13.57 0.13 -12.27
CA LEU A 30 12.11 0.03 -12.36
C LEU A 30 11.44 1.37 -12.09
N PHE A 31 11.89 2.09 -11.08
CA PHE A 31 11.32 3.37 -10.72
C PHE A 31 11.58 4.45 -11.78
N ILE A 32 12.80 4.51 -12.31
CA ILE A 32 13.15 5.41 -13.42
C ILE A 32 12.32 5.08 -14.66
N SER A 33 12.17 3.80 -15.00
CA SER A 33 11.29 3.37 -16.09
C SER A 33 9.85 3.83 -15.88
N ALA A 34 9.32 3.67 -14.66
CA ALA A 34 7.99 4.14 -14.32
C ALA A 34 7.83 5.66 -14.50
N LEU A 35 8.79 6.43 -14.02
CA LEU A 35 8.81 7.90 -14.16
C LEU A 35 8.82 8.32 -15.63
N ARG A 36 9.64 7.68 -16.47
CA ARG A 36 9.70 7.96 -17.92
C ARG A 36 8.39 7.66 -18.63
N VAL A 37 7.75 6.53 -18.31
CA VAL A 37 6.43 6.17 -18.89
C VAL A 37 5.38 7.21 -18.50
N LEU A 38 5.34 7.64 -17.25
CA LEU A 38 4.40 8.65 -16.78
C LEU A 38 4.65 10.01 -17.46
N GLN A 39 5.91 10.39 -17.64
CA GLN A 39 6.28 11.62 -18.32
C GLN A 39 5.91 11.60 -19.81
N LYS A 40 6.22 10.48 -20.51
CA LYS A 40 5.88 10.29 -21.94
C LYS A 40 4.38 10.41 -22.22
N ASN A 41 3.55 9.94 -21.29
CA ASN A 41 2.09 9.99 -21.42
C ASN A 41 1.49 11.30 -20.87
N ASN A 42 2.29 12.35 -20.66
CA ASN A 42 1.87 13.64 -20.11
C ASN A 42 1.11 13.51 -18.76
N PHE A 43 1.43 12.47 -18.00
CA PHE A 43 0.77 12.21 -16.74
C PHE A 43 1.22 13.23 -15.69
N ASN A 44 0.31 13.74 -14.88
CA ASN A 44 0.65 14.67 -13.82
C ASN A 44 1.44 13.95 -12.71
N LEU A 45 2.77 14.05 -12.76
CA LEU A 45 3.67 13.37 -11.82
C LEU A 45 3.48 13.79 -10.35
N LYS A 46 2.77 14.89 -10.09
CA LYS A 46 2.37 15.27 -8.72
C LYS A 46 1.47 14.22 -8.07
N LEU A 47 0.85 13.37 -8.89
CA LEU A 47 0.00 12.27 -8.43
C LEU A 47 0.77 10.98 -8.18
N LEU A 48 2.05 10.89 -8.56
CA LEU A 48 2.89 9.74 -8.23
C LEU A 48 3.41 9.87 -6.81
N VAL A 49 3.22 8.84 -6.01
CA VAL A 49 3.70 8.79 -4.62
C VAL A 49 4.51 7.51 -4.38
N LEU A 50 5.75 7.69 -3.96
CA LEU A 50 6.57 6.59 -3.44
C LEU A 50 6.42 6.53 -1.92
N TYR A 51 5.99 5.37 -1.41
CA TYR A 51 5.93 5.08 0.02
C TYR A 51 7.12 4.24 0.44
N THR A 52 7.76 4.61 1.54
CA THR A 52 8.89 3.88 2.14
C THR A 52 8.85 4.00 3.66
N ASN A 53 9.44 3.03 4.37
CA ASN A 53 9.70 3.16 5.80
C ASN A 53 10.91 4.07 6.11
N GLY A 54 11.64 4.50 5.10
CA GLY A 54 12.75 5.42 5.20
C GLY A 54 14.08 4.81 5.64
N LEU A 55 14.13 3.57 6.10
CA LEU A 55 15.35 2.94 6.65
C LEU A 55 16.48 2.80 5.64
N LEU A 56 16.13 2.68 4.36
CA LEU A 56 17.09 2.50 3.27
C LEU A 56 17.40 3.77 2.48
N LEU A 57 16.82 4.92 2.83
CA LEU A 57 17.00 6.15 2.07
C LEU A 57 18.45 6.65 2.06
N ASN A 58 19.19 6.43 3.14
CA ASN A 58 20.62 6.78 3.21
C ASN A 58 21.49 5.93 2.26
N LYS A 59 21.02 4.72 1.90
CA LYS A 59 21.68 3.83 0.92
C LYS A 59 21.19 4.09 -0.50
N ASN A 60 20.09 4.84 -0.67
CA ASN A 60 19.41 5.11 -1.92
C ASN A 60 19.40 6.61 -2.25
N LEU A 61 20.56 7.25 -2.18
CA LEU A 61 20.71 8.73 -2.35
C LEU A 61 20.21 9.23 -3.72
N TYR A 62 20.14 8.36 -4.72
CA TYR A 62 19.59 8.68 -6.04
C TYR A 62 18.12 9.16 -5.97
N ILE A 63 17.36 8.76 -4.93
CA ILE A 63 15.99 9.23 -4.72
C ILE A 63 15.95 10.75 -4.62
N ARG A 64 16.95 11.37 -3.97
CA ARG A 64 17.05 12.83 -3.88
C ARG A 64 17.24 13.47 -5.25
N SER A 65 18.13 12.92 -6.10
CA SER A 65 18.28 13.42 -7.47
C SER A 65 16.97 13.27 -8.24
N LEU A 66 16.32 12.12 -8.16
CA LEU A 66 15.04 11.90 -8.84
C LEU A 66 13.93 12.86 -8.37
N LEU A 67 13.92 13.28 -7.10
CA LEU A 67 12.98 14.29 -6.60
C LEU A 67 13.23 15.67 -7.23
N ASN A 68 14.46 15.98 -7.60
CA ASN A 68 14.79 17.23 -8.32
C ASN A 68 14.40 17.14 -9.80
N ASP A 69 14.65 15.97 -10.42
CA ASP A 69 14.46 15.76 -11.86
C ASP A 69 12.98 15.48 -12.22
N TYR A 70 12.23 14.92 -11.28
CA TYR A 70 10.84 14.49 -11.47
C TYR A 70 9.94 14.99 -10.33
N LYS A 71 8.74 15.45 -10.67
CA LYS A 71 7.77 16.00 -9.70
C LYS A 71 6.89 14.92 -9.06
N PHE A 72 7.48 13.96 -8.35
CA PHE A 72 6.72 12.98 -7.55
C PHE A 72 6.75 13.30 -6.05
N ARG A 73 5.93 12.61 -5.25
CA ARG A 73 5.93 12.74 -3.79
C ARG A 73 6.64 11.55 -3.15
N LEU A 74 7.41 11.82 -2.11
CA LEU A 74 8.01 10.82 -1.25
C LEU A 74 7.29 10.83 0.11
N ASN A 75 6.54 9.79 0.40
CA ASN A 75 5.90 9.60 1.68
C ASN A 75 6.69 8.60 2.52
N ILE A 76 7.16 9.05 3.66
CA ILE A 76 7.91 8.23 4.58
C ILE A 76 7.02 7.91 5.76
N THR A 77 6.69 6.62 5.88
CA THR A 77 5.89 6.13 6.99
C THR A 77 6.81 5.52 8.03
N PHE A 78 6.86 6.15 9.18
CA PHE A 78 7.74 5.72 10.25
C PHE A 78 7.07 4.64 11.10
N HIS A 79 7.59 3.41 11.03
CA HIS A 79 7.06 2.30 11.82
C HIS A 79 7.76 2.26 13.19
N PRO A 80 7.01 2.35 14.30
CA PRO A 80 7.58 2.22 15.63
C PRO A 80 8.13 0.79 15.85
N THR A 81 9.25 0.69 16.54
CA THR A 81 9.81 -0.57 17.00
C THR A 81 9.59 -0.70 18.51
N LYS A 82 9.56 -1.94 19.03
CA LYS A 82 9.51 -2.16 20.51
C LYS A 82 10.77 -1.64 21.21
N ASN A 83 11.90 -1.57 20.51
CA ASN A 83 13.13 -1.00 21.03
C ASN A 83 13.09 0.52 20.93
N SER A 84 12.73 1.19 22.02
CA SER A 84 12.62 2.66 22.08
C SER A 84 13.94 3.38 21.74
N LYS A 85 15.09 2.81 22.11
CA LYS A 85 16.41 3.38 21.77
C LYS A 85 16.68 3.31 20.27
N LEU A 86 16.39 2.16 19.65
CA LEU A 86 16.52 1.99 18.20
C LEU A 86 15.55 2.92 17.47
N TYR A 87 14.32 3.01 17.92
CA TYR A 87 13.30 3.92 17.35
C TYR A 87 13.78 5.38 17.38
N ILE A 88 14.26 5.86 18.54
CA ILE A 88 14.76 7.23 18.69
C ILE A 88 15.96 7.48 17.78
N THR A 89 16.89 6.52 17.71
CA THR A 89 18.10 6.61 16.86
C THR A 89 17.72 6.68 15.38
N LEU A 90 16.84 5.80 14.92
CA LEU A 90 16.35 5.79 13.54
C LEU A 90 15.61 7.10 13.20
N LYS A 91 14.75 7.56 14.11
CA LYS A 91 14.04 8.83 13.95
C LYS A 91 15.02 10.00 13.84
N ARG A 92 16.03 10.06 14.70
CA ARG A 92 17.08 11.10 14.67
C ARG A 92 17.86 11.05 13.36
N ASN A 93 18.31 9.87 12.93
CA ASN A 93 19.06 9.69 11.70
C ASN A 93 18.24 10.10 10.46
N LEU A 94 16.98 9.71 10.41
CA LEU A 94 16.05 10.16 9.38
C LEU A 94 15.88 11.67 9.41
N PHE A 95 15.60 12.28 10.55
CA PHE A 95 15.46 13.73 10.66
C PHE A 95 16.73 14.47 10.25
N ASN A 96 17.92 13.97 10.61
CA ASN A 96 19.19 14.57 10.18
C ASN A 96 19.41 14.43 8.67
N THR A 97 19.07 13.28 8.09
CA THR A 97 19.10 13.07 6.64
C THR A 97 18.10 14.02 5.96
N PHE A 98 16.88 14.15 6.51
CA PHE A 98 15.85 15.01 5.95
C PHE A 98 16.00 16.49 6.26
N LYS A 99 16.75 16.88 7.28
CA LYS A 99 17.11 18.28 7.49
C LYS A 99 17.85 18.84 6.28
N LYS A 100 18.65 17.98 5.62
CA LYS A 100 19.28 18.27 4.33
C LYS A 100 18.33 18.22 3.11
N TRP A 101 17.14 17.58 3.28
CA TRP A 101 16.12 17.40 2.23
C TRP A 101 14.92 18.34 2.43
N LYS A 102 14.88 19.12 3.50
CA LYS A 102 13.76 20.02 3.87
C LYS A 102 13.36 21.05 2.83
N SER A 103 14.24 21.36 1.88
CA SER A 103 13.90 22.23 0.75
C SER A 103 12.95 21.57 -0.26
N LEU A 104 12.71 20.27 -0.14
CA LEU A 104 11.88 19.54 -1.09
C LEU A 104 10.44 19.45 -0.54
N LYS A 105 9.57 20.34 -1.02
CA LYS A 105 8.11 20.37 -0.75
C LYS A 105 7.39 19.05 -1.05
N GLN A 106 8.09 18.10 -1.69
CA GLN A 106 7.55 16.80 -2.11
C GLN A 106 7.74 15.70 -1.06
N VAL A 107 8.46 15.95 0.04
CA VAL A 107 8.71 14.94 1.07
C VAL A 107 7.74 15.13 2.23
N THR A 108 6.98 14.08 2.55
CA THR A 108 6.11 14.02 3.71
C THR A 108 6.59 12.92 4.64
N ILE A 109 6.73 13.24 5.92
CA ILE A 109 7.04 12.25 6.96
C ILE A 109 5.76 12.02 7.75
N TYR A 110 5.34 10.78 7.82
CA TYR A 110 4.17 10.34 8.54
C TYR A 110 4.56 9.37 9.66
N ASP A 111 4.27 9.74 10.89
CA ASP A 111 4.46 8.93 12.09
C ASP A 111 3.08 8.55 12.62
N PRO A 112 2.49 7.44 12.15
CA PRO A 112 1.14 7.07 12.53
C PRO A 112 1.11 6.65 14.00
N TYR A 113 0.21 7.27 14.73
CA TYR A 113 -0.04 6.89 16.13
C TYR A 113 -0.74 5.54 16.23
N ARG A 114 -1.62 5.24 15.26
CA ARG A 114 -2.44 4.02 15.23
C ARG A 114 -2.48 3.41 13.83
N TRP A 115 -2.57 2.09 13.80
CA TRP A 115 -2.81 1.31 12.59
C TRP A 115 -4.14 0.58 12.71
N GLN A 116 -4.98 0.66 11.69
CA GLN A 116 -6.23 -0.08 11.69
C GLN A 116 -5.97 -1.58 11.48
N LYS A 117 -6.66 -2.40 12.29
CA LYS A 117 -6.67 -3.86 12.15
C LYS A 117 -7.57 -4.24 10.98
N THR A 118 -6.99 -4.87 9.97
CA THR A 118 -7.75 -5.44 8.85
C THR A 118 -8.26 -6.84 9.16
N TYR A 119 -7.52 -7.56 10.00
CA TYR A 119 -7.81 -8.93 10.43
C TYR A 119 -7.82 -9.00 11.95
N LEU A 120 -8.53 -9.99 12.47
CA LEU A 120 -8.34 -10.44 13.87
C LEU A 120 -7.07 -11.26 13.92
N GLU A 121 -6.26 -11.07 14.96
CA GLU A 121 -5.05 -11.85 15.19
C GLU A 121 -5.17 -12.60 16.51
N LYS A 122 -4.98 -13.93 16.45
CA LYS A 122 -5.00 -14.80 17.63
C LYS A 122 -4.03 -15.96 17.40
N ASP A 123 -3.14 -16.20 18.37
CA ASP A 123 -2.19 -17.32 18.40
C ASP A 123 -1.38 -17.46 17.08
N GLY A 124 -0.88 -16.33 16.54
CA GLY A 124 -0.10 -16.29 15.31
C GLY A 124 -0.91 -16.56 14.03
N LYS A 125 -2.22 -16.67 14.14
CA LYS A 125 -3.17 -16.83 13.02
C LYS A 125 -3.96 -15.55 12.81
N ILE A 126 -4.46 -15.39 11.57
CA ILE A 126 -5.36 -14.30 11.20
C ILE A 126 -6.76 -14.82 10.90
N TYR A 127 -7.77 -13.99 11.17
CA TYR A 127 -9.16 -14.34 10.96
C TYR A 127 -9.91 -13.15 10.37
N PRO A 128 -10.91 -13.39 9.48
CA PRO A 128 -11.78 -12.31 9.03
C PRO A 128 -12.67 -11.85 10.18
N HIS A 129 -13.12 -10.60 10.12
CA HIS A 129 -14.07 -10.07 11.10
C HIS A 129 -15.47 -10.66 10.94
N LEU A 130 -15.80 -11.17 9.74
CA LEU A 130 -17.14 -11.69 9.39
C LEU A 130 -18.25 -10.68 9.73
N SER A 131 -17.99 -9.41 9.36
CA SER A 131 -18.93 -8.34 9.64
C SER A 131 -20.25 -8.56 8.91
N THR A 132 -21.36 -8.48 9.63
CA THR A 132 -22.72 -8.53 9.07
C THR A 132 -23.14 -7.20 8.45
N ASP A 133 -22.54 -6.09 8.88
CA ASP A 133 -22.76 -4.76 8.32
C ASP A 133 -21.66 -4.42 7.33
N ILE A 134 -21.88 -4.81 6.08
CA ILE A 134 -20.93 -4.65 4.97
C ILE A 134 -20.77 -3.16 4.61
N GLU A 135 -21.85 -2.40 4.66
CA GLU A 135 -21.85 -0.96 4.36
C GLU A 135 -21.02 -0.19 5.40
N ALA A 136 -21.18 -0.48 6.68
CA ALA A 136 -20.36 0.11 7.72
C ALA A 136 -18.88 -0.29 7.56
N SER A 137 -18.58 -1.55 7.23
CA SER A 137 -17.22 -2.01 6.95
C SER A 137 -16.58 -1.24 5.80
N TYR A 138 -17.34 -0.99 4.73
CA TYR A 138 -16.87 -0.21 3.59
C TYR A 138 -16.70 1.28 3.95
N LYS A 139 -17.65 1.87 4.66
CA LYS A 139 -17.61 3.28 5.12
C LYS A 139 -16.38 3.56 5.99
N HIS A 140 -16.00 2.62 6.83
CA HIS A 140 -14.82 2.74 7.71
C HIS A 140 -13.53 2.20 7.09
N CYS A 141 -13.55 1.83 5.80
CA CYS A 141 -12.40 1.27 5.11
C CYS A 141 -11.25 2.29 4.98
N VAL A 142 -10.05 1.90 5.42
CA VAL A 142 -8.81 2.67 5.23
C VAL A 142 -8.00 2.22 4.02
N CYS A 143 -8.49 1.21 3.30
CA CYS A 143 -7.84 0.63 2.13
C CYS A 143 -8.70 0.78 0.84
N PRO A 144 -9.34 1.94 0.57
CA PRO A 144 -10.28 2.08 -0.54
C PRO A 144 -9.58 2.15 -1.91
N ASN A 145 -8.27 2.03 -1.94
CA ASN A 145 -7.49 2.14 -3.15
C ASN A 145 -7.41 0.80 -3.87
N VAL A 146 -7.74 0.84 -5.14
CA VAL A 146 -7.58 -0.28 -6.05
C VAL A 146 -6.11 -0.73 -6.08
N GLN A 147 -5.90 -2.04 -6.08
CA GLN A 147 -4.57 -2.63 -6.11
C GLN A 147 -4.32 -3.33 -7.43
N VAL A 148 -3.21 -3.00 -8.09
CA VAL A 148 -2.72 -3.74 -9.25
C VAL A 148 -1.69 -4.78 -8.77
N LEU A 149 -1.93 -6.03 -9.14
CA LEU A 149 -1.03 -7.15 -8.84
C LEU A 149 -1.09 -8.16 -10.00
N ASP A 150 0.06 -8.51 -10.56
CA ASP A 150 0.23 -9.51 -11.62
C ASP A 150 -0.76 -9.35 -12.79
N GLY A 151 -0.87 -8.11 -13.31
CA GLY A 151 -1.76 -7.79 -14.45
C GLY A 151 -3.25 -7.77 -14.12
N LYS A 152 -3.61 -7.87 -12.84
CA LYS A 152 -4.99 -7.90 -12.37
C LYS A 152 -5.30 -6.73 -11.45
N LEU A 153 -6.56 -6.31 -11.45
CA LEU A 153 -7.06 -5.21 -10.66
C LEU A 153 -7.94 -5.73 -9.53
N TYR A 154 -7.53 -5.47 -8.30
CA TYR A 154 -8.23 -5.87 -7.09
C TYR A 154 -8.88 -4.67 -6.42
N LYS A 155 -10.00 -4.90 -5.76
CA LYS A 155 -10.74 -3.86 -5.03
C LYS A 155 -9.86 -3.15 -3.99
N CYS A 156 -9.02 -3.89 -3.29
CA CYS A 156 -8.16 -3.34 -2.24
C CYS A 156 -6.92 -4.22 -1.98
N ALA A 157 -5.92 -3.65 -1.30
CA ALA A 157 -4.71 -4.35 -0.94
C ALA A 157 -4.94 -5.60 -0.03
N PRO A 158 -5.81 -5.57 0.99
CA PRO A 158 -6.07 -6.77 1.80
C PRO A 158 -6.49 -7.99 0.98
N ILE A 159 -7.35 -7.82 -0.02
CA ILE A 159 -7.77 -8.93 -0.91
C ILE A 159 -6.63 -9.35 -1.84
N ALA A 160 -5.93 -8.40 -2.47
CA ALA A 160 -4.83 -8.71 -3.38
C ALA A 160 -3.72 -9.53 -2.70
N TYR A 161 -3.42 -9.22 -1.45
CA TYR A 161 -2.33 -9.87 -0.71
C TYR A 161 -2.80 -10.97 0.26
N LEU A 162 -4.08 -11.28 0.32
CA LEU A 162 -4.63 -12.32 1.21
C LEU A 162 -3.94 -13.68 1.03
N PRO A 163 -3.73 -14.20 -0.19
CA PRO A 163 -3.07 -15.52 -0.36
C PRO A 163 -1.67 -15.55 0.25
N PHE A 164 -0.91 -14.45 0.15
CA PHE A 164 0.43 -14.36 0.72
C PHE A 164 0.40 -14.35 2.26
N ALA A 165 -0.55 -13.62 2.85
CA ALA A 165 -0.74 -13.57 4.30
C ALA A 165 -1.12 -14.97 4.83
N LEU A 166 -2.06 -15.65 4.16
CA LEU A 166 -2.53 -16.98 4.55
C LEU A 166 -1.43 -18.06 4.36
N LYS A 167 -0.60 -17.93 3.34
CA LYS A 167 0.57 -18.82 3.17
C LYS A 167 1.54 -18.67 4.34
N LYS A 168 1.83 -17.42 4.75
CA LYS A 168 2.72 -17.12 5.88
C LYS A 168 2.17 -17.69 7.19
N THR A 169 0.87 -17.66 7.41
CA THR A 169 0.19 -18.17 8.63
C THR A 169 -0.27 -19.63 8.49
N LYS A 170 0.05 -20.30 7.37
CA LYS A 170 -0.36 -21.70 7.06
C LYS A 170 -1.87 -21.92 7.09
N GLN A 171 -2.64 -20.95 6.56
CA GLN A 171 -4.11 -20.95 6.62
C GLN A 171 -4.81 -20.94 5.24
N LEU A 172 -4.09 -21.23 4.14
CA LEU A 172 -4.66 -21.20 2.78
C LEU A 172 -5.91 -22.08 2.62
N ASN A 173 -5.98 -23.19 3.35
CA ASN A 173 -7.08 -24.16 3.26
C ASN A 173 -8.16 -23.96 4.34
N ALA A 174 -8.09 -22.91 5.13
CA ALA A 174 -9.07 -22.67 6.17
C ALA A 174 -10.39 -22.19 5.55
N SER A 175 -11.48 -22.88 5.88
CA SER A 175 -12.80 -22.70 5.24
C SER A 175 -13.35 -21.28 5.35
N TYR A 176 -13.10 -20.60 6.46
CA TYR A 176 -13.57 -19.23 6.69
C TYR A 176 -12.89 -18.16 5.80
N TRP A 177 -11.78 -18.52 5.11
CA TRP A 177 -11.16 -17.65 4.11
C TRP A 177 -11.64 -17.88 2.69
N LYS A 178 -12.36 -18.99 2.45
CA LYS A 178 -12.81 -19.39 1.12
C LYS A 178 -13.62 -18.34 0.36
N PRO A 179 -14.58 -17.62 1.00
CA PRO A 179 -15.33 -16.56 0.31
C PRO A 179 -14.43 -15.45 -0.24
N TYR A 180 -13.37 -15.10 0.48
CA TYR A 180 -12.45 -14.02 0.12
C TYR A 180 -11.37 -14.47 -0.86
N LEU A 181 -10.94 -15.74 -0.79
CA LEU A 181 -10.01 -16.32 -1.76
C LEU A 181 -10.65 -16.54 -3.14
N ASN A 182 -11.96 -16.67 -3.19
CA ASN A 182 -12.73 -16.80 -4.44
C ASN A 182 -13.00 -15.45 -5.12
N TYR A 183 -12.50 -14.35 -4.57
CA TYR A 183 -12.62 -13.04 -5.23
C TYR A 183 -11.99 -13.06 -6.62
N THR A 184 -12.76 -12.65 -7.62
CA THR A 184 -12.31 -12.59 -9.01
C THR A 184 -11.86 -11.16 -9.34
N PRO A 185 -10.54 -10.91 -9.45
CA PRO A 185 -10.03 -9.61 -9.88
C PRO A 185 -10.26 -9.41 -11.39
N ALA A 186 -10.40 -8.16 -11.83
CA ALA A 186 -10.49 -7.85 -13.24
C ALA A 186 -9.11 -7.95 -13.91
N ASN A 187 -9.07 -8.54 -15.11
CA ASN A 187 -7.87 -8.58 -15.93
C ASN A 187 -7.66 -7.21 -16.59
N LEU A 188 -6.46 -6.65 -16.50
CA LEU A 188 -6.11 -5.36 -17.11
C LEU A 188 -6.16 -5.39 -18.65
N ASP A 189 -6.10 -6.56 -19.26
CA ASP A 189 -6.16 -6.72 -20.71
C ASP A 189 -7.59 -6.97 -21.23
N ASN A 190 -8.60 -7.03 -20.33
CA ASN A 190 -10.00 -7.23 -20.67
C ASN A 190 -10.82 -5.99 -20.30
N ASP A 191 -11.25 -5.24 -21.31
CA ASP A 191 -11.96 -3.97 -21.12
C ASP A 191 -13.37 -4.18 -20.52
N ASP A 192 -14.07 -5.27 -20.86
CA ASP A 192 -15.39 -5.60 -20.29
C ASP A 192 -15.30 -5.89 -18.80
N GLU A 193 -14.28 -6.66 -18.38
CA GLU A 193 -14.02 -6.91 -16.96
C GLU A 193 -13.69 -5.62 -16.21
N LEU A 194 -12.93 -4.70 -16.83
CA LEU A 194 -12.61 -3.41 -16.23
C LEU A 194 -13.86 -2.54 -16.06
N ASP A 195 -14.76 -2.50 -17.03
CA ASP A 195 -16.01 -1.73 -16.94
C ASP A 195 -16.91 -2.28 -15.83
N VAL A 196 -17.06 -3.60 -15.72
CA VAL A 196 -17.77 -4.25 -14.62
C VAL A 196 -17.10 -3.92 -13.27
N PHE A 197 -15.79 -4.01 -13.19
CA PHE A 197 -15.02 -3.67 -11.99
C PHE A 197 -15.26 -2.22 -11.55
N PHE A 198 -15.13 -1.25 -12.48
CA PHE A 198 -15.28 0.17 -12.16
C PHE A 198 -16.72 0.56 -11.79
N SER A 199 -17.72 -0.18 -12.26
CA SER A 199 -19.11 0.01 -11.85
C SER A 199 -19.36 -0.36 -10.36
N LYS A 200 -18.56 -1.25 -9.80
CA LYS A 200 -18.73 -1.84 -8.45
C LYS A 200 -17.73 -1.32 -7.41
N HIS A 201 -16.48 -1.00 -7.80
CA HIS A 201 -15.37 -0.79 -6.86
C HIS A 201 -15.62 0.32 -5.83
N LYS A 202 -16.48 1.31 -6.13
CA LYS A 202 -16.86 2.40 -5.21
C LYS A 202 -18.05 2.07 -4.30
N LYS A 203 -18.52 0.83 -4.31
CA LYS A 203 -19.64 0.37 -3.49
C LYS A 203 -19.14 -0.69 -2.50
N ALA A 204 -19.90 -0.93 -1.45
CA ALA A 204 -19.68 -2.08 -0.60
C ALA A 204 -19.86 -3.36 -1.42
N GLU A 205 -19.03 -4.35 -1.18
CA GLU A 205 -19.09 -5.68 -1.76
C GLU A 205 -18.99 -6.71 -0.64
N GLU A 206 -19.45 -7.93 -0.88
CA GLU A 206 -19.47 -9.02 0.11
C GLU A 206 -18.09 -9.22 0.78
N ILE A 207 -17.02 -9.05 0.02
CA ILE A 207 -15.65 -9.13 0.56
C ILE A 207 -15.31 -8.08 1.63
N CYS A 208 -16.09 -7.00 1.73
CA CYS A 208 -15.89 -5.98 2.76
C CYS A 208 -16.24 -6.53 4.17
N SER A 209 -17.00 -7.63 4.27
CA SER A 209 -17.25 -8.33 5.52
C SER A 209 -16.00 -8.87 6.20
N MET A 210 -14.89 -9.00 5.46
CA MET A 210 -13.59 -9.37 6.00
C MET A 210 -13.06 -8.35 7.01
N CYS A 211 -13.41 -7.08 6.82
CA CYS A 211 -12.96 -5.94 7.62
C CYS A 211 -13.95 -5.60 8.75
N PRO A 212 -13.52 -4.89 9.80
CA PRO A 212 -14.42 -4.52 10.89
C PRO A 212 -15.44 -3.46 10.46
N SER A 213 -16.67 -3.55 10.96
CA SER A 213 -17.73 -2.54 10.77
C SER A 213 -17.52 -1.26 11.58
N SER A 214 -16.58 -1.26 12.53
CA SER A 214 -16.13 -0.10 13.28
C SER A 214 -14.60 -0.09 13.34
N PRO A 215 -13.94 1.10 13.38
CA PRO A 215 -12.49 1.18 13.41
C PRO A 215 -11.91 0.43 14.61
N LYS A 216 -11.01 -0.52 14.34
CA LYS A 216 -10.23 -1.23 15.34
C LYS A 216 -8.76 -0.96 15.08
N PHE A 217 -8.00 -0.61 16.10
CA PHE A 217 -6.62 -0.16 15.95
C PHE A 217 -5.65 -1.03 16.74
N PHE A 218 -4.43 -1.15 16.21
CA PHE A 218 -3.28 -1.54 16.99
C PHE A 218 -2.74 -0.33 17.75
N GLU A 219 -2.33 -0.53 19.00
CA GLU A 219 -1.54 0.48 19.69
C GLU A 219 -0.17 0.62 19.02
N LYS A 220 0.45 1.80 19.18
CA LYS A 220 1.70 2.17 18.47
C LYS A 220 2.83 1.14 18.65
N TYR A 221 2.85 0.43 19.78
CA TYR A 221 3.92 -0.50 20.17
C TYR A 221 3.53 -1.98 20.04
N ASP A 222 2.32 -2.30 19.58
CA ASP A 222 1.86 -3.68 19.44
C ASP A 222 2.46 -4.40 18.21
N ARG A 223 2.98 -3.66 17.24
CA ARG A 223 3.66 -4.24 16.08
C ARG A 223 5.14 -4.48 16.38
N ARG A 224 5.52 -5.74 16.36
CA ARG A 224 6.93 -6.14 16.23
C ARG A 224 7.33 -5.88 14.78
N ILE A 225 8.36 -5.08 14.57
CA ILE A 225 9.19 -5.13 13.38
C ILE A 225 10.34 -6.03 13.80
N ASP A 226 10.21 -7.32 13.54
CA ASP A 226 11.30 -8.26 13.61
C ASP A 226 12.16 -8.15 12.36
#